data_dd494186225f3b33579f3c4d42269f83
#
_entry.id   dd494186225f3b33579f3c4d42269f83
#
_cell.length_a   1.000
_cell.length_b   1.000
_cell.length_c   1.000
_cell.angle_alpha   90.00
_cell.angle_beta   90.00
_cell.angle_gamma   90.00
#
_symmetry.space_group_name_H-M   'P 1'
#
loop_
_entity.id
_entity.type
_entity.pdbx_description
1 polymer ?
#
loop_
_entity_poly.entity_id
_entity_poly.type
_entity_poly.pdbx_seq_one_letter_code
_entity_poly.pdbx_strand_id
1 'polypeptide(L)'
;MRADNKRANFKNLNIGAKYLVYDPHKNKDDKPNLYSYHANRGFKWSSIIPAVSVAGGVNFDTKDNPYTAATVEGLSYRGVLITQNNFNGGWVFVTNFMLDRIGSDQTDFNYILTLTHSFNPKWVIFGETQGIKSDFYADNLFRFGAGYL
;
A
#
# COMPACT_ATOMS: atom_id res chain seq x y z
N MET A 1 -9.86 16.80 -44.64
CA MET A 1 -8.87 16.70 -43.52
C MET A 1 -9.54 17.19 -42.24
N ARG A 2 -9.93 16.29 -41.35
CA ARG A 2 -10.40 16.65 -40.00
C ARG A 2 -9.16 16.84 -39.14
N ALA A 3 -8.92 18.04 -38.69
CA ALA A 3 -7.90 18.29 -37.65
C ALA A 3 -8.40 17.65 -36.37
N ASP A 4 -7.74 16.56 -35.92
CA ASP A 4 -7.91 15.99 -34.61
C ASP A 4 -7.43 17.01 -33.58
N ASN A 5 -8.36 17.78 -33.02
CA ASN A 5 -8.12 18.62 -31.86
C ASN A 5 -7.89 17.70 -30.66
N LYS A 6 -6.69 17.20 -30.48
CA LYS A 6 -6.24 16.55 -29.24
C LYS A 6 -6.17 17.62 -28.15
N ARG A 7 -7.28 17.85 -27.47
CA ARG A 7 -7.28 18.63 -26.24
C ARG A 7 -6.65 17.77 -25.15
N ALA A 8 -5.59 18.26 -24.53
CA ALA A 8 -5.07 17.68 -23.30
C ALA A 8 -6.12 17.94 -22.21
N ASN A 9 -6.91 16.92 -21.86
CA ASN A 9 -7.86 17.00 -20.76
C ASN A 9 -7.22 16.48 -19.49
N PHE A 10 -7.31 17.27 -18.44
CA PHE A 10 -6.97 16.87 -17.09
C PHE A 10 -8.06 15.92 -16.57
N LYS A 11 -7.71 14.68 -16.29
CA LYS A 11 -8.68 13.64 -15.94
C LYS A 11 -8.86 13.43 -14.44
N ASN A 12 -7.74 13.52 -13.70
CA ASN A 12 -7.71 13.27 -12.27
C ASN A 12 -6.47 13.97 -11.67
N LEU A 13 -6.62 14.53 -10.47
CA LEU A 13 -5.53 15.02 -9.63
C LEU A 13 -5.70 14.46 -8.23
N ASN A 14 -4.64 13.86 -7.71
CA ASN A 14 -4.58 13.40 -6.34
C ASN A 14 -3.43 14.12 -5.63
N ILE A 15 -3.74 14.76 -4.50
CA ILE A 15 -2.76 15.40 -3.63
C ILE A 15 -2.91 14.80 -2.24
N GLY A 16 -1.81 14.31 -1.66
CA GLY A 16 -1.85 13.71 -0.34
C GLY A 16 -0.54 13.86 0.43
N ALA A 17 -0.62 13.59 1.72
CA ALA A 17 0.50 13.55 2.63
C ALA A 17 0.50 12.23 3.42
N LYS A 18 1.71 11.73 3.74
CA LYS A 18 1.92 10.53 4.55
C LYS A 18 2.72 10.91 5.78
N TYR A 19 2.30 10.37 6.93
CA TYR A 19 2.97 10.56 8.21
C TYR A 19 3.24 9.22 8.90
N LEU A 20 4.47 9.02 9.37
CA LEU A 20 4.87 7.89 10.18
C LEU A 20 4.47 8.15 11.64
N VAL A 21 3.46 7.44 12.13
CA VAL A 21 2.91 7.61 13.48
C VAL A 21 3.76 6.89 14.51
N TYR A 22 4.15 5.66 14.19
CA TYR A 22 4.89 4.81 15.12
C TYR A 22 5.88 3.92 14.37
N ASP A 23 7.11 3.85 14.89
CA ASP A 23 8.16 2.97 14.37
C ASP A 23 8.84 2.26 15.55
N PRO A 24 8.59 0.97 15.75
CA PRO A 24 9.20 0.18 16.81
C PRO A 24 10.70 -0.04 16.61
N HIS A 25 11.23 0.22 15.41
CA HIS A 25 12.62 0.00 15.06
C HIS A 25 13.50 1.24 15.20
N LYS A 26 12.88 2.43 15.32
CA LYS A 26 13.60 3.72 15.34
C LYS A 26 14.64 3.86 16.44
N ASN A 27 14.42 3.18 17.60
CA ASN A 27 15.26 3.29 18.78
C ASN A 27 15.88 1.95 19.20
N LYS A 28 15.75 0.90 18.37
CA LYS A 28 16.35 -0.40 18.67
C LYS A 28 17.73 -0.48 18.02
N ASP A 29 18.77 -0.50 18.87
CA ASP A 29 20.09 -1.00 18.50
C ASP A 29 19.99 -2.52 18.29
N ASP A 30 19.44 -2.93 17.16
CA ASP A 30 19.39 -4.35 16.75
C ASP A 30 20.79 -4.80 16.29
N LYS A 31 21.76 -4.72 17.23
CA LYS A 31 23.09 -5.29 16.99
C LYS A 31 22.95 -6.80 16.93
N PRO A 32 23.46 -7.45 15.87
CA PRO A 32 23.43 -8.90 15.77
C PRO A 32 24.22 -9.50 16.93
N ASN A 33 23.69 -10.56 17.51
CA ASN A 33 24.43 -11.32 18.52
C ASN A 33 25.59 -12.05 17.85
N LEU A 34 26.80 -11.59 18.09
CA LEU A 34 28.02 -12.14 17.47
C LEU A 34 28.36 -13.54 17.99
N TYR A 35 27.79 -13.97 19.11
CA TYR A 35 28.06 -15.24 19.75
C TYR A 35 27.06 -16.34 19.41
N SER A 36 25.93 -16.02 18.78
CA SER A 36 24.90 -17.01 18.48
C SER A 36 24.17 -16.72 17.17
N TYR A 37 24.42 -17.60 16.20
CA TYR A 37 23.70 -17.58 14.93
C TYR A 37 22.18 -17.84 15.09
N HIS A 38 21.81 -18.75 15.98
CA HIS A 38 20.43 -19.09 16.27
C HIS A 38 19.66 -17.95 16.94
N ALA A 39 20.31 -17.17 17.81
CA ALA A 39 19.67 -16.01 18.45
C ALA A 39 19.26 -14.92 17.47
N ASN A 40 19.97 -14.79 16.35
CA ASN A 40 19.67 -13.83 15.31
C ASN A 40 18.54 -14.27 14.35
N ARG A 41 18.24 -15.57 14.29
CA ARG A 41 17.19 -16.16 13.44
C ARG A 41 15.92 -16.50 14.19
N GLY A 42 15.96 -16.56 15.53
CA GLY A 42 14.78 -16.87 16.34
C GLY A 42 13.67 -15.83 16.13
N PHE A 43 12.43 -16.32 16.21
CA PHE A 43 11.27 -15.44 16.19
C PHE A 43 11.28 -14.51 17.40
N LYS A 44 11.23 -13.20 17.18
CA LYS A 44 11.15 -12.20 18.24
C LYS A 44 9.72 -11.70 18.35
N TRP A 45 9.10 -11.85 19.52
CA TRP A 45 7.74 -11.34 19.78
C TRP A 45 7.60 -9.84 19.51
N SER A 46 8.68 -9.09 19.67
CA SER A 46 8.70 -7.66 19.33
C SER A 46 8.48 -7.36 17.84
N SER A 47 8.68 -8.34 16.95
CA SER A 47 8.44 -8.19 15.51
C SER A 47 6.94 -8.22 15.13
N ILE A 48 6.07 -8.61 16.09
CA ILE A 48 4.62 -8.56 15.91
C ILE A 48 4.12 -7.11 15.94
N ILE A 49 4.84 -6.23 16.67
CA ILE A 49 4.45 -4.82 16.76
C ILE A 49 4.82 -4.13 15.45
N PRO A 50 3.84 -3.68 14.64
CA PRO A 50 4.12 -3.08 13.35
C PRO A 50 4.61 -1.63 13.49
N ALA A 51 5.37 -1.17 12.52
CA ALA A 51 5.45 0.25 12.21
C ALA A 51 4.11 0.70 11.60
N VAL A 52 3.62 1.87 12.00
CA VAL A 52 2.32 2.38 11.60
C VAL A 52 2.48 3.75 10.95
N SER A 53 1.94 3.87 9.75
CA SER A 53 1.85 5.14 9.02
C SER A 53 0.42 5.43 8.62
N VAL A 54 0.05 6.70 8.59
CA VAL A 54 -1.21 7.17 8.06
C VAL A 54 -0.95 8.07 6.87
N ALA A 55 -1.82 8.01 5.88
CA ALA A 55 -1.81 8.95 4.77
C ALA A 55 -3.22 9.49 4.55
N GLY A 56 -3.30 10.74 4.15
CA GLY A 56 -4.54 11.39 3.77
C GLY A 56 -4.35 12.18 2.50
N GLY A 57 -5.39 12.29 1.71
CA GLY A 57 -5.33 12.99 0.44
C GLY A 57 -6.70 13.45 -0.04
N VAL A 58 -6.64 14.24 -1.08
CA VAL A 58 -7.80 14.81 -1.76
C VAL A 58 -7.71 14.43 -3.23
N ASN A 59 -8.80 13.90 -3.76
CA ASN A 59 -8.96 13.57 -5.17
C ASN A 59 -9.86 14.60 -5.83
N PHE A 60 -9.45 15.05 -7.01
CA PHE A 60 -10.26 15.85 -7.92
C PHE A 60 -10.50 15.01 -9.18
N ASP A 61 -11.70 14.50 -9.33
CA ASP A 61 -12.09 13.68 -10.47
C ASP A 61 -12.94 14.51 -11.46
N THR A 62 -12.67 14.34 -12.76
CA THR A 62 -13.46 14.94 -13.84
C THR A 62 -14.31 13.87 -14.51
N LYS A 63 -15.39 14.28 -15.19
CA LYS A 63 -16.31 13.38 -15.93
C LYS A 63 -15.62 12.44 -16.93
N ASP A 64 -14.45 12.83 -17.41
CA ASP A 64 -13.71 12.07 -18.43
C ASP A 64 -12.72 11.07 -17.85
N ASN A 65 -12.83 10.72 -16.54
CA ASN A 65 -11.94 9.76 -15.93
C ASN A 65 -12.31 8.31 -16.33
N PRO A 66 -11.52 7.63 -17.19
CA PRO A 66 -11.83 6.29 -17.67
C PRO A 66 -11.57 5.19 -16.62
N TYR A 67 -10.96 5.53 -15.46
CA TYR A 67 -10.58 4.58 -14.41
C TYR A 67 -11.63 4.45 -13.32
N THR A 68 -12.77 5.14 -13.47
CA THR A 68 -13.89 5.04 -12.55
C THR A 68 -15.03 4.30 -13.21
N ALA A 69 -15.61 3.31 -12.54
CA ALA A 69 -16.72 2.51 -13.04
C ALA A 69 -18.01 3.31 -13.22
N ALA A 70 -18.10 4.49 -12.59
CA ALA A 70 -19.22 5.43 -12.73
C ALA A 70 -18.65 6.85 -12.84
N THR A 71 -19.43 7.76 -13.40
CA THR A 71 -19.09 9.19 -13.53
C THR A 71 -19.04 9.83 -12.13
N VAL A 72 -17.91 9.66 -11.46
CA VAL A 72 -17.62 10.40 -10.22
C VAL A 72 -17.00 11.72 -10.63
N GLU A 73 -17.67 12.81 -10.30
CA GLU A 73 -17.19 14.17 -10.56
C GLU A 73 -17.05 14.91 -9.23
N GLY A 74 -15.94 15.63 -9.08
CA GLY A 74 -15.77 16.57 -7.99
C GLY A 74 -14.67 16.19 -7.00
N LEU A 75 -14.80 16.75 -5.81
CA LEU A 75 -13.87 16.61 -4.71
C LEU A 75 -14.24 15.41 -3.85
N SER A 76 -13.27 14.54 -3.60
CA SER A 76 -13.41 13.44 -2.62
C SER A 76 -12.15 13.31 -1.78
N TYR A 77 -12.27 12.62 -0.63
CA TYR A 77 -11.14 12.43 0.27
C TYR A 77 -10.65 10.98 0.23
N ARG A 78 -9.37 10.81 0.55
CA ARG A 78 -8.73 9.50 0.69
C ARG A 78 -8.08 9.39 2.05
N GLY A 79 -8.26 8.25 2.71
CA GLY A 79 -7.56 7.87 3.93
C GLY A 79 -6.84 6.54 3.74
N VAL A 80 -5.60 6.41 4.21
CA VAL A 80 -4.83 5.17 4.14
C VAL A 80 -4.17 4.91 5.48
N LEU A 81 -4.35 3.69 5.99
CA LEU A 81 -3.62 3.15 7.12
C LEU A 81 -2.63 2.11 6.59
N ILE A 82 -1.36 2.27 6.90
CA ILE A 82 -0.28 1.40 6.46
C ILE A 82 0.39 0.81 7.69
N THR A 83 0.50 -0.52 7.73
CA THR A 83 1.27 -1.20 8.77
C THR A 83 2.36 -2.05 8.13
N GLN A 84 3.52 -2.12 8.78
CA GLN A 84 4.64 -2.93 8.34
C GLN A 84 5.24 -3.70 9.50
N ASN A 85 5.30 -5.01 9.35
CA ASN A 85 5.97 -5.92 10.26
C ASN A 85 7.26 -6.45 9.60
N ASN A 86 8.37 -6.30 10.30
CA ASN A 86 9.66 -6.84 9.89
C ASN A 86 9.99 -8.06 10.78
N PHE A 87 9.92 -9.24 10.20
CA PHE A 87 10.25 -10.48 10.89
C PHE A 87 11.70 -10.89 10.63
N ASN A 88 12.28 -11.61 11.59
CA ASN A 88 13.60 -12.17 11.41
C ASN A 88 13.65 -13.14 10.22
N GLY A 89 14.82 -13.24 9.57
CA GLY A 89 14.98 -14.13 8.42
C GLY A 89 14.55 -13.52 7.11
N GLY A 90 14.41 -12.19 7.00
CA GLY A 90 14.15 -11.50 5.74
C GLY A 90 12.68 -11.50 5.31
N TRP A 91 11.76 -11.75 6.23
CA TRP A 91 10.33 -11.64 5.97
C TRP A 91 9.80 -10.25 6.33
N VAL A 92 9.04 -9.66 5.42
CA VAL A 92 8.35 -8.38 5.62
C VAL A 92 6.89 -8.55 5.24
N PHE A 93 6.01 -8.16 6.15
CA PHE A 93 4.57 -8.14 5.91
C PHE A 93 4.06 -6.71 5.95
N VAL A 94 3.43 -6.28 4.87
CA VAL A 94 2.86 -4.93 4.74
C VAL A 94 1.36 -5.05 4.55
N THR A 95 0.62 -4.27 5.33
CA THR A 95 -0.83 -4.15 5.19
C THR A 95 -1.19 -2.71 4.88
N ASN A 96 -2.00 -2.50 3.85
CA ASN A 96 -2.59 -1.21 3.53
C ASN A 96 -4.11 -1.34 3.59
N PHE A 97 -4.76 -0.52 4.40
CA PHE A 97 -6.20 -0.31 4.39
C PHE A 97 -6.48 1.08 3.85
N MET A 98 -7.31 1.15 2.85
CA MET A 98 -7.56 2.38 2.10
C MET A 98 -9.07 2.61 1.99
N LEU A 99 -9.50 3.78 2.40
CA LEU A 99 -10.82 4.32 2.10
C LEU A 99 -10.62 5.39 1.05
N ASP A 100 -11.20 5.18 -0.12
CA ASP A 100 -11.14 6.13 -1.24
C ASP A 100 -12.50 6.75 -1.51
N ARG A 101 -12.50 7.93 -2.09
CA ARG A 101 -13.71 8.69 -2.46
C ARG A 101 -14.67 8.94 -1.30
N ILE A 102 -14.14 9.16 -0.10
CA ILE A 102 -14.92 9.52 1.08
C ILE A 102 -15.65 10.86 0.78
N GLY A 103 -16.96 10.88 1.03
CA GLY A 103 -17.80 12.05 0.77
C GLY A 103 -18.40 12.13 -0.62
N SER A 104 -18.15 11.13 -1.47
CA SER A 104 -18.89 10.92 -2.72
C SER A 104 -19.92 9.80 -2.56
N ASP A 105 -20.83 9.68 -3.53
CA ASP A 105 -21.84 8.61 -3.57
C ASP A 105 -21.21 7.21 -3.80
N GLN A 106 -19.89 7.13 -3.93
CA GLN A 106 -19.14 5.90 -4.25
C GLN A 106 -17.89 5.79 -3.38
N THR A 107 -18.07 5.51 -2.11
CA THR A 107 -16.94 5.22 -1.22
C THR A 107 -16.45 3.80 -1.45
N ASP A 108 -15.14 3.66 -1.74
CA ASP A 108 -14.49 2.37 -1.95
C ASP A 108 -13.62 2.01 -0.76
N PHE A 109 -13.75 0.79 -0.27
CA PHE A 109 -12.83 0.18 0.68
C PHE A 109 -11.88 -0.76 -0.07
N ASN A 110 -10.58 -0.52 0.09
CA ASN A 110 -9.54 -1.35 -0.49
C ASN A 110 -8.59 -1.85 0.60
N TYR A 111 -8.15 -3.09 0.51
CA TYR A 111 -7.04 -3.59 1.30
C TYR A 111 -6.00 -4.23 0.40
N ILE A 112 -4.73 -4.09 0.78
CA ILE A 112 -3.60 -4.75 0.13
C ILE A 112 -2.76 -5.38 1.23
N LEU A 113 -2.53 -6.69 1.11
CA LEU A 113 -1.67 -7.46 1.99
C LEU A 113 -0.51 -7.98 1.15
N THR A 114 0.70 -7.58 1.50
CA THR A 114 1.91 -7.98 0.78
C THR A 114 2.86 -8.70 1.73
N LEU A 115 3.22 -9.92 1.39
CA LEU A 115 4.26 -10.70 2.07
C LEU A 115 5.48 -10.80 1.16
N THR A 116 6.61 -10.32 1.66
CA THR A 116 7.89 -10.33 0.94
C THR A 116 8.91 -11.16 1.69
N HIS A 117 9.73 -11.92 0.97
CA HIS A 117 10.85 -12.65 1.55
C HIS A 117 12.13 -12.43 0.75
N SER A 118 13.18 -12.01 1.45
CA SER A 118 14.52 -11.86 0.90
C SER A 118 15.38 -13.06 1.28
N PHE A 119 15.75 -13.89 0.30
CA PHE A 119 16.64 -15.05 0.50
C PHE A 119 18.08 -14.62 0.73
N ASN A 120 18.51 -13.58 0.03
CA ASN A 120 19.82 -12.98 0.10
C ASN A 120 19.73 -11.53 -0.43
N PRO A 121 20.82 -10.72 -0.40
CA PRO A 121 20.78 -9.33 -0.87
C PRO A 121 20.38 -9.14 -2.34
N LYS A 122 20.39 -10.21 -3.14
CA LYS A 122 20.13 -10.15 -4.58
C LYS A 122 18.74 -10.68 -4.98
N TRP A 123 18.16 -11.60 -4.21
CA TRP A 123 16.91 -12.26 -4.56
C TRP A 123 15.81 -11.98 -3.56
N VAL A 124 14.67 -11.55 -4.08
CA VAL A 124 13.45 -11.31 -3.32
C VAL A 124 12.28 -11.97 -4.03
N ILE A 125 11.34 -12.55 -3.26
CA ILE A 125 10.03 -12.97 -3.75
C ILE A 125 8.95 -12.22 -2.99
N PHE A 126 7.79 -12.04 -3.62
CA PHE A 126 6.63 -11.47 -2.95
C PHE A 126 5.34 -12.16 -3.41
N GLY A 127 4.38 -12.17 -2.50
CA GLY A 127 2.99 -12.49 -2.75
C GLY A 127 2.11 -11.36 -2.24
N GLU A 128 1.10 -11.00 -3.00
CA GLU A 128 0.19 -9.89 -2.69
C GLU A 128 -1.25 -10.30 -2.94
N THR A 129 -2.13 -9.94 -2.03
CA THR A 129 -3.57 -9.98 -2.26
C THR A 129 -4.15 -8.59 -2.10
N GLN A 130 -5.01 -8.21 -3.03
CA GLN A 130 -5.75 -6.97 -3.01
C GLN A 130 -7.24 -7.28 -3.07
N GLY A 131 -8.00 -6.77 -2.12
CA GLY A 131 -9.46 -6.80 -2.17
C GLY A 131 -10.00 -5.38 -2.32
N ILE A 132 -11.00 -5.24 -3.18
CA ILE A 132 -11.73 -4.01 -3.41
C ILE A 132 -13.19 -4.29 -3.13
N LYS A 133 -13.79 -3.47 -2.29
CA LYS A 133 -15.22 -3.51 -2.00
C LYS A 133 -15.80 -2.12 -2.18
N SER A 134 -16.69 -2.00 -3.15
CA SER A 134 -17.50 -0.83 -3.43
C SER A 134 -18.97 -1.17 -3.31
N ASP A 135 -19.84 -0.20 -3.34
CA ASP A 135 -21.31 -0.41 -3.35
C ASP A 135 -21.78 -1.16 -4.59
N PHE A 136 -21.01 -1.14 -5.68
CA PHE A 136 -21.40 -1.72 -6.97
C PHE A 136 -20.66 -2.99 -7.34
N TYR A 137 -19.48 -3.26 -6.73
CA TYR A 137 -18.72 -4.46 -7.04
C TYR A 137 -17.76 -4.83 -5.90
N ALA A 138 -17.38 -6.10 -5.87
CA ALA A 138 -16.33 -6.61 -5.02
C ALA A 138 -15.41 -7.50 -5.85
N ASP A 139 -14.10 -7.31 -5.72
CA ASP A 139 -13.08 -8.06 -6.45
C ASP A 139 -11.90 -8.40 -5.55
N ASN A 140 -11.26 -9.54 -5.83
CA ASN A 140 -10.05 -9.98 -5.16
C ASN A 140 -9.00 -10.33 -6.20
N LEU A 141 -7.84 -9.71 -6.08
CA LEU A 141 -6.70 -9.90 -6.95
C LEU A 141 -5.56 -10.54 -6.18
N PHE A 142 -4.91 -11.53 -6.81
CA PHE A 142 -3.69 -12.14 -6.28
C PHE A 142 -2.55 -11.91 -7.26
N ARG A 143 -1.42 -11.47 -6.73
CA ARG A 143 -0.19 -11.23 -7.49
C ARG A 143 0.97 -11.91 -6.79
N PHE A 144 1.92 -12.40 -7.57
CA PHE A 144 3.19 -12.91 -7.04
C PHE A 144 4.31 -12.58 -8.02
N GLY A 145 5.50 -12.49 -7.51
CA GLY A 145 6.65 -12.19 -8.34
C GLY A 145 7.96 -12.40 -7.63
N ALA A 146 9.03 -12.30 -8.40
CA ALA A 146 10.40 -12.35 -7.91
C ALA A 146 11.19 -11.18 -8.49
N GLY A 147 12.12 -10.64 -7.69
CA GLY A 147 13.04 -9.60 -8.09
C GLY A 147 14.49 -10.03 -7.91
N TYR A 148 15.34 -9.58 -8.82
CA TYR A 148 16.78 -9.66 -8.72
C TYR A 148 17.35 -8.25 -8.67
N LEU A 149 18.16 -7.94 -7.64
CA LEU A 149 18.75 -6.63 -7.35
C LEU A 149 20.21 -6.58 -7.78
#